data_812cc14a5a52b9dbe56c388d9faca70a
#
_entry.id   812cc14a5a52b9dbe56c388d9faca70a
#
_cell.length_a   1.000
_cell.length_b   1.000
_cell.length_c   1.000
_cell.angle_alpha   90.00
_cell.angle_beta   90.00
_cell.angle_gamma   90.00
#
_symmetry.space_group_name_H-M   'P 1'
#
loop_
_entity.id
_entity.type
_entity.pdbx_description
1 polymer ?
#
loop_
_entity_poly.entity_id
_entity_poly.type
_entity_poly.pdbx_seq_one_letter_code
_entity_poly.pdbx_strand_id
1 'polypeptide(L)' 'KTSDIDIRILISLYKLTRAEAMLAKYLADGANLDQSAAQLGIARNTARAQLRSIFAKTGVSQQSMLVSLILKSLVTFS' A
#
# COMPACT_ATOMS: atom_id res chain seq x y z
N LYS A 1 2.06 15.62 0.16
CA LYS A 1 1.28 14.95 -0.88
C LYS A 1 1.58 13.46 -0.88
N THR A 2 0.54 12.62 -0.88
CA THR A 2 0.73 11.18 -0.74
C THR A 2 1.42 10.55 -1.94
N SER A 3 1.34 11.16 -3.12
CA SER A 3 2.06 10.66 -4.30
C SER A 3 3.57 10.69 -4.13
N ASP A 4 4.07 11.43 -3.15
CA ASP A 4 5.50 11.52 -2.85
C ASP A 4 5.95 10.52 -1.77
N ILE A 5 5.11 9.55 -1.45
CA ILE A 5 5.43 8.53 -0.46
C ILE A 5 6.70 7.77 -0.85
N ASP A 6 7.63 7.70 0.09
CA ASP A 6 8.85 6.90 -0.09
C ASP A 6 8.54 5.45 0.26
N ILE A 7 8.45 4.60 -0.76
CA ILE A 7 8.10 3.19 -0.56
C ILE A 7 9.12 2.44 0.27
N ARG A 8 10.37 2.93 0.35
CA ARG A 8 11.41 2.30 1.18
C ARG A 8 11.01 2.28 2.65
N ILE A 9 10.30 3.33 3.10
CA ILE A 9 9.79 3.38 4.47
C ILE A 9 8.78 2.26 4.70
N LEU A 10 7.87 2.06 3.77
CA LEU A 10 6.86 1.01 3.87
C LEU A 10 7.48 -0.38 3.85
N ILE A 11 8.46 -0.59 3.00
CA ILE A 11 9.19 -1.86 2.92
C ILE A 11 9.87 -2.15 4.26
N SER A 12 10.53 -1.15 4.81
CA SER A 12 11.29 -1.30 6.05
C SER A 12 10.38 -1.54 7.26
N LEU A 13 9.30 -0.75 7.38
CA LEU A 13 8.42 -0.81 8.54
C LEU A 13 7.61 -2.10 8.62
N TYR A 14 7.07 -2.53 7.48
CA TYR A 14 6.09 -3.62 7.44
C TYR A 14 6.62 -4.86 6.75
N LYS A 15 7.89 -4.84 6.32
CA LYS A 15 8.51 -5.93 5.59
C LYS A 15 7.76 -6.29 4.31
N LEU A 16 7.25 -5.26 3.65
CA LEU A 16 6.56 -5.44 2.37
C LEU A 16 7.58 -5.71 1.26
N THR A 17 7.13 -6.43 0.24
CA THR A 17 7.90 -6.50 -1.00
C THR A 17 7.77 -5.17 -1.73
N ARG A 18 8.63 -4.93 -2.72
CA ARG A 18 8.52 -3.71 -3.53
C ARG A 18 7.15 -3.61 -4.20
N ALA A 19 6.65 -4.72 -4.74
CA ALA A 19 5.33 -4.74 -5.39
C ALA A 19 4.21 -4.39 -4.39
N GLU A 20 4.27 -4.95 -3.20
CA GLU A 20 3.29 -4.65 -2.15
C GLU A 20 3.35 -3.19 -1.73
N ALA A 21 4.55 -2.65 -1.57
CA ALA A 21 4.72 -1.25 -1.20
C ALA A 21 4.19 -0.31 -2.27
N MET A 22 4.39 -0.63 -3.54
CA MET A 22 3.84 0.15 -4.64
C MET A 22 2.32 0.14 -4.64
N LEU A 23 1.70 -1.02 -4.41
CA LEU A 23 0.25 -1.11 -4.31
C LEU A 23 -0.25 -0.27 -3.13
N ALA A 24 0.37 -0.39 -1.98
CA ALA A 24 0.01 0.37 -0.79
C ALA A 24 0.09 1.88 -1.05
N LYS A 25 1.12 2.31 -1.76
CA LYS A 25 1.28 3.72 -2.12
C LYS A 25 0.11 4.24 -2.95
N TYR A 26 -0.30 3.50 -3.99
CA TYR A 26 -1.43 3.92 -4.82
C TYR A 26 -2.72 3.98 -4.02
N LEU A 27 -2.95 3.02 -3.13
CA LEU A 27 -4.14 3.03 -2.29
C LEU A 27 -4.13 4.23 -1.34
N ALA A 28 -2.98 4.54 -0.75
CA ALA A 28 -2.85 5.71 0.14
C ALA A 28 -3.03 7.03 -0.62
N ASP A 29 -2.72 7.04 -1.91
CA ASP A 29 -2.88 8.20 -2.77
C ASP A 29 -4.33 8.36 -3.26
N GLY A 30 -5.23 7.50 -2.83
CA GLY A 30 -6.66 7.61 -3.12
C GLY A 30 -7.18 6.71 -4.22
N ALA A 31 -6.32 5.92 -4.86
CA ALA A 31 -6.77 5.01 -5.92
C ALA A 31 -7.51 3.82 -5.31
N ASN A 32 -8.48 3.28 -6.05
CA ASN A 32 -9.08 2.02 -5.67
C ASN A 32 -8.22 0.86 -6.16
N LEU A 33 -8.62 -0.37 -5.82
CA LEU A 33 -7.82 -1.55 -6.18
C LEU A 33 -7.70 -1.73 -7.69
N ASP A 34 -8.79 -1.51 -8.42
CA ASP A 34 -8.79 -1.64 -9.88
C ASP A 34 -7.86 -0.61 -10.54
N GLN A 35 -7.92 0.63 -10.07
CA GLN A 35 -7.05 1.70 -10.56
C GLN A 35 -5.59 1.40 -10.25
N SER A 36 -5.32 0.90 -9.05
CA SER A 36 -3.96 0.55 -8.64
C SER A 36 -3.41 -0.59 -9.48
N ALA A 37 -4.22 -1.62 -9.76
CA ALA A 37 -3.81 -2.73 -10.60
C ALA A 37 -3.48 -2.25 -12.02
N ALA A 38 -4.29 -1.36 -12.57
CA ALA A 38 -4.06 -0.80 -13.90
C ALA A 38 -2.76 0.00 -13.94
N GLN A 39 -2.49 0.82 -12.92
CA GLN A 39 -1.27 1.61 -12.84
C GLN A 39 -0.03 0.72 -12.72
N LEU A 40 -0.15 -0.39 -12.02
CA LEU A 40 0.95 -1.32 -11.81
C LEU A 40 1.12 -2.30 -12.98
N GLY A 41 0.15 -2.35 -13.89
CA GLY A 41 0.18 -3.28 -15.01
C GLY A 41 -0.01 -4.74 -14.60
N ILE A 42 -0.79 -4.99 -13.56
CA ILE A 42 -1.05 -6.33 -13.04
C ILE A 42 -2.54 -6.65 -13.09
N ALA A 43 -2.86 -7.95 -13.07
CA ALA A 43 -4.24 -8.40 -13.03
C ALA A 43 -4.89 -8.05 -11.69
N ARG A 44 -6.20 -7.85 -11.71
CA ARG A 44 -6.98 -7.55 -10.51
C ARG A 44 -6.81 -8.62 -9.44
N ASN A 45 -6.81 -9.90 -9.86
CA ASN A 45 -6.63 -11.01 -8.92
C ASN A 45 -5.25 -10.97 -8.25
N THR A 46 -4.22 -10.58 -8.99
CA THR A 46 -2.87 -10.40 -8.44
C THR A 46 -2.85 -9.27 -7.42
N ALA A 47 -3.48 -8.15 -7.75
CA ALA A 47 -3.57 -7.02 -6.83
C ALA A 47 -4.31 -7.41 -5.55
N ARG A 48 -5.38 -8.17 -5.69
CA ARG A 48 -6.16 -8.64 -4.53
C ARG A 48 -5.32 -9.56 -3.63
N ALA A 49 -4.55 -10.45 -4.22
CA ALA A 49 -3.66 -11.34 -3.46
C ALA A 49 -2.58 -10.53 -2.74
N GLN A 50 -2.02 -9.53 -3.40
CA GLN A 50 -1.04 -8.64 -2.78
C GLN A 50 -1.64 -7.85 -1.63
N LEU A 51 -2.87 -7.36 -1.79
CA LEU A 51 -3.55 -6.62 -0.73
C LEU A 51 -3.77 -7.51 0.49
N ARG A 52 -4.16 -8.76 0.27
CA ARG A 52 -4.33 -9.72 1.36
C ARG A 52 -3.02 -9.94 2.12
N SER A 53 -1.92 -10.05 1.40
CA SER A 53 -0.59 -10.17 1.99
C SER A 53 -0.21 -8.93 2.79
N ILE A 54 -0.51 -7.74 2.24
CA ILE A 54 -0.27 -6.48 2.94
C ILE A 54 -1.04 -6.44 4.27
N PHE A 55 -2.32 -6.83 4.25
CA PHE A 55 -3.13 -6.88 5.47
C PHE A 55 -2.49 -7.80 6.51
N ALA A 56 -2.02 -8.97 6.09
CA ALA A 56 -1.38 -9.92 7.00
C ALA A 56 -0.12 -9.31 7.63
N LYS A 57 0.67 -8.59 6.84
CA LYS A 57 1.94 -8.03 7.31
C LYS A 57 1.76 -6.78 8.16
N THR A 58 0.71 -6.00 7.91
CA THR A 58 0.45 -4.76 8.64
C THR A 58 -0.50 -4.94 9.82
N GLY A 59 -1.22 -6.05 9.85
CA GLY A 59 -2.16 -6.32 10.94
C GLY A 59 -3.51 -5.62 10.81
N VAL A 60 -3.78 -4.96 9.68
CA VAL A 60 -5.08 -4.33 9.44
C VAL A 60 -5.94 -5.25 8.58
N SER A 61 -7.25 -5.04 8.59
CA SER A 61 -8.19 -5.91 7.89
C SER A 61 -9.07 -5.19 6.86
N GLN A 62 -8.91 -3.87 6.74
CA GLN A 62 -9.70 -3.06 5.81
C GLN A 62 -8.82 -2.06 5.10
N GLN A 63 -9.18 -1.73 3.86
CA GLN A 63 -8.40 -0.80 3.05
C GLN A 63 -8.31 0.58 3.68
N SER A 64 -9.40 1.08 4.26
CA SER A 64 -9.40 2.39 4.91
C SER A 64 -8.44 2.43 6.09
N MET A 65 -8.35 1.34 6.84
CA MET A 65 -7.40 1.24 7.95
C MET A 65 -5.96 1.23 7.45
N LEU A 66 -5.73 0.55 6.32
CA LEU A 66 -4.40 0.53 5.70
C LEU A 66 -3.96 1.92 5.28
N VAL A 67 -4.83 2.66 4.62
CA VAL A 67 -4.53 4.04 4.19
C VAL A 67 -4.19 4.90 5.40
N SER A 68 -5.00 4.81 6.44
CA SER A 68 -4.77 5.56 7.68
C SER A 68 -3.42 5.21 8.31
N LEU A 69 -3.08 3.93 8.35
CA LEU A 69 -1.81 3.46 8.90
C LEU A 69 -0.62 4.01 8.12
N ILE A 70 -0.70 3.99 6.80
CA ILE A 70 0.38 4.49 5.94
C ILE A 70 0.58 5.98 6.16
N LEU A 71 -0.50 6.75 6.20
CA LEU A 71 -0.40 8.19 6.39
C LEU A 71 0.19 8.55 7.75
N LYS A 72 -0.16 7.82 8.80
CA LYS A 72 0.44 7.99 10.12
C LYS A 72 1.93 7.67 10.12
N SER A 73 2.33 6.63 9.41
CA SER A 73 3.73 6.23 9.31
C SER A 73 4.56 7.32 8.65
N LEU A 74 4.02 7.97 7.62
CA LEU A 74 4.71 9.05 6.93
C LEU A 74 4.92 10.25 7.84
N VAL A 75 3.93 10.58 8.65
CA VAL A 75 4.06 11.69 9.62
C VAL A 75 5.18 11.39 10.61
N THR A 76 5.29 10.16 11.07
CA THR A 76 6.32 9.75 12.02
C THR A 76 7.72 9.89 11.44
N PHE A 77 7.89 9.67 10.14
CA PHE A 77 9.21 9.67 9.47
C PHE A 77 9.46 10.90 8.61
N SER A 78 8.56 11.84 8.59
CA SER A 78 8.72 13.05 7.77
C SER A 78 9.53 14.15 8.46
#